data_cb5be1f9bd9383ac519de146cb8d742b
#
_entry.id   cb5be1f9bd9383ac519de146cb8d742b
#
_cell.length_a   1.000
_cell.length_b   1.000
_cell.length_c   1.000
_cell.angle_alpha   90.00
_cell.angle_beta   90.00
_cell.angle_gamma   90.00
#
_symmetry.space_group_name_H-M   'P 1'
#
loop_
_entity.id
_entity.type
_entity.pdbx_description
1 polymer ?
#
loop_
_entity_poly.entity_id
_entity_poly.type
_entity_poly.pdbx_seq_one_letter_code
_entity_poly.pdbx_strand_id
1 'polypeptide(L)'
;NFAPRPAPALRPDSDEVELRAAVVHFITAEQARSATDILCRRTMLFWDNLVTTALLTRVVTAMGEVLDWSESRCTAEMEAFCRYVEEQHRVTLDEKSNYSASA
;
A
#
# COMPACT_ATOMS: atom_id res chain seq x y z
N ASN A 1 -28.91 6.48 18.67
CA ASN A 1 -27.97 7.20 17.86
C ASN A 1 -26.72 6.41 17.57
N PHE A 2 -26.31 6.42 16.37
CA PHE A 2 -25.28 5.52 15.87
C PHE A 2 -24.10 6.32 15.36
N ALA A 3 -22.94 6.06 15.93
CA ALA A 3 -21.71 6.68 15.45
C ALA A 3 -20.99 5.69 14.54
N PRO A 4 -20.57 6.10 13.34
CA PRO A 4 -19.86 5.18 12.47
C PRO A 4 -18.53 4.77 13.08
N ARG A 5 -18.14 3.54 12.80
CA ARG A 5 -16.83 3.08 13.20
C ARG A 5 -15.76 3.83 12.44
N PRO A 6 -14.63 4.15 13.09
CA PRO A 6 -13.52 4.68 12.33
C PRO A 6 -13.05 3.64 11.30
N ALA A 7 -12.58 4.11 10.17
CA ALA A 7 -12.02 3.22 9.18
C ALA A 7 -10.78 2.52 9.75
N PRO A 8 -10.54 1.25 9.38
CA PRO A 8 -9.31 0.59 9.80
C PRO A 8 -8.10 1.40 9.34
N ALA A 9 -7.13 1.54 10.22
CA ALA A 9 -5.94 2.30 9.90
C ALA A 9 -4.84 1.36 9.44
N LEU A 10 -4.16 1.73 8.37
CA LEU A 10 -2.99 1.00 7.89
C LEU A 10 -1.75 1.70 8.42
N ARG A 11 -0.90 0.95 9.12
CA ARG A 11 0.34 1.46 9.67
C ARG A 11 1.47 0.54 9.26
N PRO A 12 2.71 1.03 9.27
CA PRO A 12 3.85 0.17 8.89
C PRO A 12 3.98 -1.07 9.77
N ASP A 13 3.56 -0.98 11.03
CA ASP A 13 3.66 -2.08 11.97
C ASP A 13 2.34 -2.82 12.19
N SER A 14 1.34 -2.58 11.34
CA SER A 14 0.07 -3.29 11.44
C SER A 14 0.30 -4.80 11.33
N ASP A 15 -0.41 -5.57 12.17
CA ASP A 15 -0.32 -7.02 12.04
C ASP A 15 -1.13 -7.48 10.82
N GLU A 16 -1.10 -8.78 10.53
CA GLU A 16 -1.74 -9.28 9.33
C GLU A 16 -3.25 -9.07 9.34
N VAL A 17 -3.87 -9.20 10.50
CA VAL A 17 -5.32 -9.00 10.61
C VAL A 17 -5.68 -7.54 10.35
N GLU A 18 -4.94 -6.63 10.98
CA GLU A 18 -5.17 -5.20 10.80
C GLU A 18 -4.92 -4.75 9.38
N LEU A 19 -3.81 -5.23 8.80
CA LEU A 19 -3.46 -4.85 7.45
C LEU A 19 -4.51 -5.34 6.46
N ARG A 20 -4.92 -6.59 6.59
CA ARG A 20 -5.93 -7.14 5.69
C ARG A 20 -7.24 -6.39 5.82
N ALA A 21 -7.66 -6.08 7.05
CA ALA A 21 -8.89 -5.33 7.27
C ALA A 21 -8.83 -3.95 6.62
N ALA A 22 -7.70 -3.27 6.72
CA ALA A 22 -7.53 -1.97 6.10
C ALA A 22 -7.59 -2.09 4.57
N VAL A 23 -6.90 -3.10 4.01
CA VAL A 23 -6.90 -3.30 2.57
C VAL A 23 -8.30 -3.60 2.05
N VAL A 24 -9.03 -4.47 2.74
CA VAL A 24 -10.41 -4.79 2.37
C VAL A 24 -11.27 -3.52 2.39
N HIS A 25 -11.11 -2.70 3.42
CA HIS A 25 -11.87 -1.46 3.51
C HIS A 25 -11.56 -0.53 2.33
N PHE A 26 -10.28 -0.34 2.01
CA PHE A 26 -9.93 0.56 0.90
C PHE A 26 -10.46 0.05 -0.44
N ILE A 27 -10.47 -1.26 -0.63
CA ILE A 27 -10.96 -1.83 -1.88
C ILE A 27 -12.49 -1.72 -1.97
N THR A 28 -13.18 -2.07 -0.89
CA THR A 28 -14.65 -2.17 -0.94
C THR A 28 -15.33 -0.82 -0.72
N ALA A 29 -14.87 -0.04 0.24
CA ALA A 29 -15.52 1.22 0.60
C ALA A 29 -14.98 2.41 -0.18
N GLU A 30 -13.69 2.38 -0.54
CA GLU A 30 -13.05 3.51 -1.20
C GLU A 30 -12.59 3.19 -2.61
N GLN A 31 -12.90 2.01 -3.11
CA GLN A 31 -12.68 1.60 -4.50
C GLN A 31 -11.22 1.65 -4.94
N ALA A 32 -10.31 1.43 -4.02
CA ALA A 32 -8.90 1.35 -4.38
C ALA A 32 -8.67 0.15 -5.29
N ARG A 33 -7.86 0.32 -6.31
CA ARG A 33 -7.57 -0.75 -7.27
C ARG A 33 -6.08 -0.99 -7.47
N SER A 34 -5.23 -0.22 -6.81
CA SER A 34 -3.79 -0.39 -6.95
C SER A 34 -3.12 -0.08 -5.62
N ALA A 35 -1.88 -0.54 -5.48
CA ALA A 35 -1.09 -0.20 -4.30
C ALA A 35 -0.85 1.31 -4.21
N THR A 36 -0.72 1.98 -5.36
CA THR A 36 -0.58 3.43 -5.39
C THR A 36 -1.79 4.11 -4.78
N ASP A 37 -3.00 3.61 -5.09
CA ASP A 37 -4.21 4.18 -4.51
C ASP A 37 -4.17 4.13 -2.99
N ILE A 38 -3.75 3.00 -2.43
CA ILE A 38 -3.74 2.83 -0.99
C ILE A 38 -2.60 3.62 -0.35
N LEU A 39 -1.40 3.48 -0.88
CA LEU A 39 -0.20 3.98 -0.20
C LEU A 39 0.05 5.46 -0.45
N CYS A 40 -0.43 5.99 -1.57
CA CYS A 40 -0.21 7.39 -1.92
C CYS A 40 -1.46 8.25 -1.81
N ARG A 41 -2.64 7.67 -1.98
CA ARG A 41 -3.86 8.46 -2.07
C ARG A 41 -4.81 8.28 -0.89
N ARG A 42 -4.88 7.08 -0.32
CA ARG A 42 -5.82 6.79 0.77
C ARG A 42 -5.18 6.81 2.13
N THR A 43 -3.85 6.79 2.18
CA THR A 43 -3.10 6.93 3.42
C THR A 43 -2.02 7.98 3.18
N MET A 44 -1.38 8.38 4.26
CA MET A 44 -0.25 9.29 4.15
C MET A 44 1.08 8.55 4.23
N LEU A 45 1.05 7.23 4.12
CA LEU A 45 2.25 6.42 4.38
C LEU A 45 3.41 6.79 3.47
N PHE A 46 3.14 6.94 2.17
CA PHE A 46 4.21 7.32 1.26
C PHE A 46 4.74 8.72 1.58
N TRP A 47 3.82 9.66 1.79
CA TRP A 47 4.20 11.05 2.04
C TRP A 47 4.88 11.23 3.39
N ASP A 48 4.59 10.35 4.34
CA ASP A 48 5.24 10.34 5.65
C ASP A 48 6.53 9.53 5.66
N ASN A 49 6.95 9.05 4.47
CA ASN A 49 8.22 8.34 4.32
C ASN A 49 8.22 7.01 5.08
N LEU A 50 7.09 6.31 5.08
CA LEU A 50 6.92 5.09 5.87
C LEU A 50 6.76 3.84 5.03
N VAL A 51 6.76 3.94 3.69
CA VAL A 51 6.60 2.76 2.84
C VAL A 51 7.95 2.15 2.56
N THR A 52 8.09 0.87 2.92
CA THR A 52 9.27 0.07 2.59
C THR A 52 8.86 -0.98 1.58
N THR A 53 9.84 -1.68 1.01
CA THR A 53 9.56 -2.79 0.12
C THR A 53 8.77 -3.88 0.85
N ALA A 54 9.07 -4.10 2.13
CA ALA A 54 8.35 -5.09 2.92
C ALA A 54 6.88 -4.71 3.08
N LEU A 55 6.60 -3.46 3.38
CA LEU A 55 5.21 -3.02 3.52
C LEU A 55 4.48 -3.10 2.18
N LEU A 56 5.13 -2.69 1.10
CA LEU A 56 4.55 -2.78 -0.23
C LEU A 56 4.19 -4.23 -0.56
N THR A 57 5.08 -5.16 -0.26
CA THR A 57 4.82 -6.59 -0.52
C THR A 57 3.60 -7.06 0.25
N ARG A 58 3.49 -6.67 1.53
CA ARG A 58 2.35 -7.08 2.35
C ARG A 58 1.03 -6.53 1.80
N VAL A 59 1.03 -5.27 1.40
CA VAL A 59 -0.17 -4.63 0.87
C VAL A 59 -0.57 -5.29 -0.45
N VAL A 60 0.38 -5.51 -1.35
CA VAL A 60 0.08 -6.13 -2.64
C VAL A 60 -0.41 -7.57 -2.46
N THR A 61 0.20 -8.31 -1.52
CA THR A 61 -0.24 -9.67 -1.25
C THR A 61 -1.69 -9.69 -0.76
N ALA A 62 -2.03 -8.79 0.16
CA ALA A 62 -3.39 -8.70 0.67
C ALA A 62 -4.37 -8.29 -0.44
N MET A 63 -4.00 -7.33 -1.27
CA MET A 63 -4.84 -6.94 -2.39
C MET A 63 -5.05 -8.10 -3.35
N GLY A 64 -3.98 -8.87 -3.60
CA GLY A 64 -4.08 -10.02 -4.48
C GLY A 64 -5.05 -11.07 -3.95
N GLU A 65 -5.06 -11.28 -2.64
CA GLU A 65 -6.01 -12.22 -2.04
C GLU A 65 -7.45 -11.73 -2.16
N VAL A 66 -7.66 -10.45 -1.98
CA VAL A 66 -9.00 -9.88 -2.05
C VAL A 66 -9.51 -9.80 -3.49
N LEU A 67 -8.63 -9.42 -4.41
CA LEU A 67 -8.99 -9.19 -5.81
C LEU A 67 -8.70 -10.39 -6.71
N ASP A 68 -8.20 -11.46 -6.14
CA ASP A 68 -7.90 -12.69 -6.88
C ASP A 68 -6.86 -12.47 -7.98
N TRP A 69 -5.79 -11.78 -7.64
CA TRP A 69 -4.69 -11.53 -8.57
C TRP A 69 -3.79 -12.77 -8.66
N SER A 70 -3.27 -13.02 -9.87
CA SER A 70 -2.22 -14.01 -10.05
C SER A 70 -0.90 -13.49 -9.47
N GLU A 71 0.06 -14.40 -9.34
CA GLU A 71 1.41 -14.04 -8.91
C GLU A 71 2.02 -12.99 -9.85
N SER A 72 1.84 -13.21 -11.15
CA SER A 72 2.34 -12.27 -12.14
C SER A 72 1.72 -10.89 -11.98
N ARG A 73 0.44 -10.84 -11.66
CA ARG A 73 -0.22 -9.56 -11.44
C ARG A 73 0.32 -8.87 -10.21
N CYS A 74 0.56 -9.62 -9.13
CA CYS A 74 1.12 -9.04 -7.91
C CYS A 74 2.51 -8.46 -8.19
N THR A 75 3.35 -9.20 -8.92
CA THR A 75 4.68 -8.72 -9.27
C THR A 75 4.58 -7.46 -10.11
N ALA A 76 3.69 -7.44 -11.09
CA ALA A 76 3.51 -6.28 -11.96
C ALA A 76 3.05 -5.07 -11.15
N GLU A 77 2.19 -5.29 -10.16
CA GLU A 77 1.71 -4.20 -9.33
C GLU A 77 2.83 -3.60 -8.48
N MET A 78 3.69 -4.45 -7.91
CA MET A 78 4.84 -3.98 -7.15
C MET A 78 5.79 -3.17 -8.03
N GLU A 79 6.06 -3.67 -9.23
CA GLU A 79 6.93 -2.95 -10.16
C GLU A 79 6.32 -1.63 -10.59
N ALA A 80 5.02 -1.61 -10.80
CA ALA A 80 4.32 -0.38 -11.19
C ALA A 80 4.41 0.67 -10.08
N PHE A 81 4.25 0.25 -8.83
CA PHE A 81 4.37 1.19 -7.72
C PHE A 81 5.79 1.76 -7.63
N CYS A 82 6.79 0.90 -7.72
CA CYS A 82 8.17 1.35 -7.66
C CYS A 82 8.50 2.30 -8.79
N ARG A 83 8.03 1.98 -10.01
CA ARG A 83 8.23 2.87 -11.15
C ARG A 83 7.54 4.20 -10.95
N TYR A 84 6.33 4.17 -10.40
CA TYR A 84 5.57 5.39 -10.15
C TYR A 84 6.34 6.33 -9.22
N VAL A 85 6.84 5.80 -8.10
CA VAL A 85 7.52 6.68 -7.15
C VAL A 85 8.89 7.14 -7.69
N GLU A 86 9.56 6.31 -8.48
CA GLU A 86 10.82 6.74 -9.09
C GLU A 86 10.60 7.85 -10.11
N GLU A 87 9.59 7.69 -10.95
CA GLU A 87 9.35 8.64 -12.05
C GLU A 87 8.68 9.92 -11.57
N GLN A 88 7.73 9.78 -10.64
CA GLN A 88 6.93 10.93 -10.22
C GLN A 88 7.54 11.67 -9.03
N HIS A 89 8.28 10.98 -8.19
CA HIS A 89 8.75 11.57 -6.93
C HIS A 89 10.26 11.47 -6.76
N ARG A 90 10.95 10.82 -7.69
CA ARG A 90 12.40 10.67 -7.68
C ARG A 90 12.92 10.05 -6.39
N VAL A 91 12.22 9.02 -5.93
CA VAL A 91 12.66 8.24 -4.77
C VAL A 91 12.74 6.79 -5.15
N THR A 92 13.62 6.06 -4.47
CA THR A 92 13.75 4.62 -4.63
C THR A 92 13.41 3.98 -3.29
N LEU A 93 12.57 2.95 -3.33
CA LEU A 93 12.22 2.23 -2.12
C LEU A 93 13.38 1.38 -1.65
N ASP A 94 13.50 1.28 -0.33
CA ASP A 94 14.56 0.53 0.30
C ASP A 94 13.92 -0.55 1.18
N GLU A 95 14.57 -1.69 1.25
CA GLU A 95 14.06 -2.80 2.05
C GLU A 95 14.12 -2.53 3.54
N LYS A 96 15.09 -1.77 3.99
CA LYS A 96 15.36 -1.62 5.41
C LYS A 96 14.95 -0.27 5.94
N SER A 97 14.93 0.71 5.13
CA SER A 97 14.52 2.04 5.54
C SER A 97 13.48 2.51 4.56
N ASN A 98 13.14 3.77 4.67
CA ASN A 98 12.08 4.29 3.85
C ASN A 98 12.61 4.63 2.46
N TYR A 99 12.65 5.87 2.11
CA TYR A 99 13.03 6.25 0.76
C TYR A 99 14.44 6.79 0.73
N SER A 100 15.10 6.58 -0.42
CA SER A 100 16.31 7.30 -0.72
C SER A 100 16.00 8.26 -1.84
N ALA A 101 16.30 9.52 -1.65
CA ALA A 101 16.05 10.49 -2.71
C ALA A 101 17.02 10.25 -3.86
N SER A 102 16.51 10.28 -5.08
CA SER A 102 17.34 10.20 -6.25
C SER A 102 18.10 11.51 -6.42
N ALA A 103 19.35 11.40 -6.71
CA ALA A 103 20.13 12.60 -6.96
C ALA A 103 19.77 13.22 -8.31
#